data_cad46d54e5016fb5bc622099e2cc3073
#
_entry.id   cad46d54e5016fb5bc622099e2cc3073
#
_cell.length_a   1.000
_cell.length_b   1.000
_cell.length_c   1.000
_cell.angle_alpha   90.00
_cell.angle_beta   90.00
_cell.angle_gamma   90.00
#
_symmetry.space_group_name_H-M   'P 1'
#
loop_
_entity.id
_entity.type
_entity.pdbx_description
1 polymer ?
#
loop_
_entity_poly.entity_id
_entity_poly.type
_entity_poly.pdbx_seq_one_letter_code
_entity_poly.pdbx_strand_id
1 'polypeptide(L)'
;MENNINAMANGLENVSFNINPKILKDNSFEVLHMPKDPSEIFITSRDINRPGLILSGFEEFFDNSRLNYLGKTEIGYIESFSDVERINRVELFMSKKPACVVITRSLPCPDVLLEFAKKYEVPLLLTNESTSRSMAAIIAYLNVELAERITRHGVFVEVYGEGVLILGDSGVGKSESAVELIKR
;
A
#
# COMPACT_ATOMS: atom_id res chain seq x y z
N MET A 1 -24.13 14.01 -27.35
CA MET A 1 -23.95 13.20 -26.13
C MET A 1 -22.52 12.58 -26.00
N GLU A 2 -21.67 12.72 -27.00
CA GLU A 2 -20.31 12.15 -26.99
C GLU A 2 -19.23 13.06 -26.35
N ASN A 3 -19.52 14.32 -26.08
CA ASN A 3 -18.51 15.25 -25.52
C ASN A 3 -18.32 15.20 -24.00
N ASN A 4 -19.15 14.43 -23.28
CA ASN A 4 -19.05 14.32 -21.81
C ASN A 4 -18.20 13.12 -21.32
N ILE A 5 -17.87 12.19 -22.19
CA ILE A 5 -17.07 11.00 -21.82
C ILE A 5 -15.56 11.34 -21.82
N ASN A 6 -15.12 12.24 -22.71
CA ASN A 6 -13.71 12.63 -22.80
C ASN A 6 -13.24 13.62 -21.71
N ALA A 7 -14.17 14.30 -21.04
CA ALA A 7 -13.83 15.16 -19.89
C ALA A 7 -13.56 14.38 -18.60
N MET A 8 -13.99 13.13 -18.53
CA MET A 8 -13.74 12.25 -17.36
C MET A 8 -12.38 11.51 -17.42
N ALA A 9 -11.75 11.44 -18.58
CA ALA A 9 -10.48 10.72 -18.76
C ALA A 9 -9.23 11.52 -18.32
N ASN A 10 -9.33 12.84 -18.14
CA ASN A 10 -8.19 13.72 -17.88
C ASN A 10 -8.02 14.13 -16.40
N GLY A 11 -8.72 13.48 -15.47
CA GLY A 11 -8.67 13.80 -14.03
C GLY A 11 -8.27 12.64 -13.13
N LEU A 12 -7.81 11.53 -13.69
CA LEU A 12 -7.27 10.42 -12.91
C LEU A 12 -5.82 10.74 -12.53
N GLU A 13 -5.61 11.53 -11.47
CA GLU A 13 -4.32 11.57 -10.79
C GLU A 13 -4.01 10.15 -10.33
N ASN A 14 -2.85 9.63 -10.70
CA ASN A 14 -2.33 8.37 -10.15
C ASN A 14 -2.28 8.52 -8.63
N VAL A 15 -3.22 7.91 -7.93
CA VAL A 15 -3.25 7.97 -6.48
C VAL A 15 -2.04 7.19 -5.98
N SER A 16 -1.12 7.89 -5.34
CA SER A 16 0.05 7.32 -4.71
C SER A 16 -0.02 7.53 -3.20
N PHE A 17 0.55 6.62 -2.46
CA PHE A 17 0.54 6.67 -1.01
C PHE A 17 1.97 6.59 -0.46
N ASN A 18 2.32 7.51 0.45
CA ASN A 18 3.60 7.51 1.13
C ASN A 18 3.55 6.73 2.44
N ILE A 19 4.66 6.08 2.78
CA ILE A 19 4.83 5.51 4.12
C ILE A 19 4.91 6.66 5.12
N ASN A 20 3.84 6.83 5.88
CA ASN A 20 3.72 7.90 6.87
C ASN A 20 3.48 7.31 8.29
N PRO A 21 3.59 8.14 9.35
CA PRO A 21 3.40 7.68 10.72
C PRO A 21 2.06 6.98 10.99
N LYS A 22 1.00 7.32 10.22
CA LYS A 22 -0.31 6.71 10.37
C LYS A 22 -0.29 5.24 9.95
N ILE A 23 0.25 4.90 8.76
CA ILE A 23 0.32 3.51 8.30
C ILE A 23 1.15 2.64 9.25
N LEU A 24 2.24 3.21 9.79
CA LEU A 24 3.11 2.50 10.72
C LEU A 24 2.34 2.13 12.00
N LYS A 25 1.59 3.09 12.56
CA LYS A 25 0.81 2.91 13.78
C LYS A 25 -0.39 1.99 13.56
N ASP A 26 -1.18 2.23 12.53
CA ASP A 26 -2.44 1.52 12.26
C ASP A 26 -2.20 0.03 11.93
N ASN A 27 -1.00 -0.31 11.41
CA ASN A 27 -0.62 -1.68 11.07
C ASN A 27 0.42 -2.31 12.02
N SER A 28 0.70 -1.67 13.15
CA SER A 28 1.64 -2.15 14.17
C SER A 28 3.03 -2.47 13.60
N PHE A 29 3.55 -1.59 12.75
CA PHE A 29 4.89 -1.70 12.20
C PHE A 29 5.94 -1.01 13.08
N GLU A 30 7.02 -1.71 13.33
CA GLU A 30 8.26 -1.17 13.87
C GLU A 30 9.22 -0.85 12.72
N VAL A 31 9.90 0.29 12.79
CA VAL A 31 10.84 0.73 11.76
C VAL A 31 12.23 0.21 12.08
N LEU A 32 12.77 -0.68 11.23
CA LEU A 32 14.17 -1.12 11.29
C LEU A 32 15.09 -0.20 10.49
N HIS A 33 14.62 0.27 9.34
CA HIS A 33 15.28 1.28 8.53
C HIS A 33 14.27 2.12 7.78
N MET A 34 14.50 3.43 7.72
CA MET A 34 13.76 4.38 6.91
C MET A 34 14.73 5.24 6.13
N PRO A 35 14.52 5.46 4.83
CA PRO A 35 15.31 6.40 4.03
C PRO A 35 15.33 7.80 4.61
N LYS A 36 16.34 8.57 4.24
CA LYS A 36 16.51 9.97 4.69
C LYS A 36 15.33 10.85 4.27
N ASP A 37 14.80 10.61 3.08
CA ASP A 37 13.59 11.27 2.58
C ASP A 37 12.50 10.26 2.26
N PRO A 38 11.63 9.93 3.22
CA PRO A 38 10.51 9.02 3.01
C PRO A 38 9.44 9.58 2.06
N SER A 39 9.45 10.89 1.77
CA SER A 39 8.47 11.53 0.90
C SER A 39 8.62 11.14 -0.57
N GLU A 40 9.80 10.64 -0.96
CA GLU A 40 10.06 10.14 -2.31
C GLU A 40 9.60 8.69 -2.54
N ILE A 41 9.12 8.00 -1.50
CA ILE A 41 8.71 6.60 -1.60
C ILE A 41 7.21 6.54 -1.80
N PHE A 42 6.80 6.07 -2.97
CA PHE A 42 5.40 5.95 -3.33
C PHE A 42 4.99 4.48 -3.47
N ILE A 43 3.95 4.11 -2.74
CA ILE A 43 3.22 2.87 -2.94
C ILE A 43 2.10 3.19 -3.91
N THR A 44 2.12 2.58 -5.09
CA THR A 44 1.12 2.79 -6.13
C THR A 44 0.28 1.55 -6.42
N SER A 45 0.71 0.40 -5.89
CA SER A 45 0.03 -0.87 -6.05
C SER A 45 -0.68 -1.32 -4.77
N ARG A 46 -1.88 -1.84 -4.92
CA ARG A 46 -2.63 -2.52 -3.84
C ARG A 46 -2.16 -3.95 -3.61
N ASP A 47 -1.44 -4.49 -4.59
CA ASP A 47 -0.93 -5.85 -4.56
C ASP A 47 0.29 -5.96 -3.64
N ILE A 48 0.39 -7.10 -2.98
CA ILE A 48 1.51 -7.45 -2.13
C ILE A 48 2.33 -8.54 -2.80
N ASN A 49 3.65 -8.42 -2.68
CA ASN A 49 4.57 -9.41 -3.22
C ASN A 49 5.26 -10.22 -2.11
N ARG A 50 5.58 -11.47 -2.42
CA ARG A 50 6.48 -12.32 -1.65
C ARG A 50 7.71 -12.60 -2.52
N PRO A 51 8.89 -12.09 -2.17
CA PRO A 51 10.02 -11.98 -3.10
C PRO A 51 10.80 -13.29 -3.29
N GLY A 52 10.15 -14.46 -3.16
CA GLY A 52 10.80 -15.76 -3.33
C GLY A 52 11.44 -15.95 -4.71
N LEU A 53 10.77 -15.52 -5.78
CA LEU A 53 11.28 -15.65 -7.15
C LEU A 53 12.52 -14.76 -7.39
N ILE A 54 12.50 -13.50 -6.99
CA ILE A 54 13.66 -12.63 -7.17
C ILE A 54 14.84 -13.10 -6.30
N LEU A 55 14.59 -13.60 -5.09
CA LEU A 55 15.61 -14.21 -4.25
C LEU A 55 16.20 -15.49 -4.88
N SER A 56 15.44 -16.20 -5.71
CA SER A 56 15.98 -17.34 -6.50
C SER A 56 16.77 -16.89 -7.74
N GLY A 57 16.77 -15.59 -8.08
CA GLY A 57 17.45 -15.02 -9.23
C GLY A 57 16.57 -14.78 -10.43
N PHE A 58 15.25 -15.04 -10.34
CA PHE A 58 14.30 -14.71 -11.38
C PHE A 58 13.74 -13.30 -11.14
N GLU A 59 14.22 -12.33 -11.92
CA GLU A 59 13.90 -10.90 -11.76
C GLU A 59 12.88 -10.36 -12.77
N GLU A 60 12.58 -11.16 -13.80
CA GLU A 60 11.57 -10.81 -14.79
C GLU A 60 10.21 -10.64 -14.11
N PHE A 61 9.48 -9.58 -14.45
CA PHE A 61 8.19 -9.21 -13.85
C PHE A 61 8.23 -8.78 -12.37
N PHE A 62 9.42 -8.49 -11.81
CA PHE A 62 9.48 -7.92 -10.47
C PHE A 62 8.97 -6.49 -10.49
N ASP A 63 7.89 -6.24 -9.73
CA ASP A 63 7.26 -4.93 -9.59
C ASP A 63 7.73 -4.27 -8.29
N ASN A 64 8.56 -3.23 -8.42
CA ASN A 64 9.13 -2.51 -7.29
C ASN A 64 8.13 -1.56 -6.59
N SER A 65 6.98 -1.27 -7.20
CA SER A 65 5.93 -0.43 -6.60
C SER A 65 5.15 -1.13 -5.48
N ARG A 66 5.34 -2.46 -5.33
CA ARG A 66 4.63 -3.29 -4.36
C ARG A 66 5.35 -3.37 -3.03
N LEU A 67 4.56 -3.52 -1.96
CA LEU A 67 5.06 -3.96 -0.66
C LEU A 67 5.53 -5.42 -0.74
N ASN A 68 6.72 -5.70 -0.19
CA ASN A 68 7.32 -7.03 -0.20
C ASN A 68 7.35 -7.62 1.21
N TYR A 69 6.74 -8.79 1.39
CA TYR A 69 6.60 -9.45 2.68
C TYR A 69 7.53 -10.64 2.83
N LEU A 70 8.35 -10.63 3.88
CA LEU A 70 9.24 -11.72 4.28
C LEU A 70 8.65 -12.44 5.49
N GLY A 71 8.23 -13.67 5.29
CA GLY A 71 7.78 -14.58 6.35
C GLY A 71 8.86 -15.62 6.67
N LYS A 72 8.46 -16.66 7.41
CA LYS A 72 9.38 -17.77 7.75
C LYS A 72 10.02 -18.42 6.53
N THR A 73 9.28 -18.55 5.43
CA THR A 73 9.77 -19.19 4.20
C THR A 73 10.87 -18.37 3.56
N GLU A 74 10.65 -17.06 3.41
CA GLU A 74 11.63 -16.18 2.76
C GLU A 74 12.87 -15.97 3.63
N ILE A 75 12.70 -15.75 4.93
CA ILE A 75 13.85 -15.64 5.87
C ILE A 75 14.63 -16.94 5.89
N GLY A 76 13.98 -18.11 6.07
CA GLY A 76 14.64 -19.40 6.03
C GLY A 76 15.34 -19.69 4.70
N TYR A 77 14.76 -19.21 3.58
CA TYR A 77 15.39 -19.32 2.26
C TYR A 77 16.66 -18.48 2.16
N ILE A 78 16.62 -17.22 2.63
CA ILE A 78 17.82 -16.36 2.72
C ILE A 78 18.91 -16.98 3.59
N GLU A 79 18.53 -17.59 4.71
CA GLU A 79 19.48 -18.24 5.63
C GLU A 79 20.05 -19.55 5.09
N SER A 80 19.37 -20.22 4.16
CA SER A 80 19.83 -21.47 3.55
C SER A 80 20.95 -21.30 2.53
N PHE A 81 21.20 -20.08 2.05
CA PHE A 81 22.28 -19.79 1.11
C PHE A 81 23.65 -19.79 1.79
N SER A 82 24.69 -20.10 1.02
CA SER A 82 26.07 -19.76 1.40
C SER A 82 26.21 -18.25 1.57
N ASP A 83 27.20 -17.80 2.33
CA ASP A 83 27.40 -16.36 2.61
C ASP A 83 27.51 -15.52 1.31
N VAL A 84 28.25 -16.05 0.32
CA VAL A 84 28.42 -15.35 -0.98
C VAL A 84 27.11 -15.28 -1.75
N GLU A 85 26.36 -16.38 -1.82
CA GLU A 85 25.06 -16.38 -2.49
C GLU A 85 24.04 -15.51 -1.77
N ARG A 86 24.00 -15.55 -0.44
CA ARG A 86 23.14 -14.71 0.38
C ARG A 86 23.35 -13.24 0.07
N ILE A 87 24.59 -12.78 0.06
CA ILE A 87 24.96 -11.40 -0.31
C ILE A 87 24.44 -11.09 -1.71
N ASN A 88 24.75 -11.90 -2.70
CA ASN A 88 24.37 -11.63 -4.09
C ASN A 88 22.85 -11.62 -4.29
N ARG A 89 22.11 -12.54 -3.66
CA ARG A 89 20.65 -12.65 -3.80
C ARG A 89 19.92 -11.53 -3.11
N VAL A 90 20.34 -11.16 -1.90
CA VAL A 90 19.74 -10.05 -1.16
C VAL A 90 20.10 -8.72 -1.82
N GLU A 91 21.33 -8.56 -2.33
CA GLU A 91 21.72 -7.38 -3.08
C GLU A 91 20.88 -7.23 -4.36
N LEU A 92 20.71 -8.30 -5.14
CA LEU A 92 19.85 -8.30 -6.33
C LEU A 92 18.44 -7.79 -5.98
N PHE A 93 17.82 -8.33 -4.94
CA PHE A 93 16.48 -7.92 -4.50
C PHE A 93 16.44 -6.45 -4.08
N MET A 94 17.35 -6.00 -3.21
CA MET A 94 17.35 -4.65 -2.68
C MET A 94 17.75 -3.60 -3.72
N SER A 95 18.59 -3.96 -4.72
CA SER A 95 18.98 -3.06 -5.81
C SER A 95 17.82 -2.67 -6.72
N LYS A 96 16.75 -3.47 -6.77
CA LYS A 96 15.50 -3.13 -7.48
C LYS A 96 14.69 -2.03 -6.78
N LYS A 97 15.11 -1.60 -5.57
CA LYS A 97 14.46 -0.57 -4.78
C LYS A 97 12.96 -0.82 -4.59
N PRO A 98 12.56 -1.95 -3.97
CA PRO A 98 11.16 -2.18 -3.65
C PRO A 98 10.61 -1.05 -2.78
N ALA A 99 9.35 -0.68 -2.97
CA ALA A 99 8.70 0.42 -2.25
C ALA A 99 8.79 0.26 -0.73
N CYS A 100 8.71 -0.96 -0.23
CA CYS A 100 8.91 -1.29 1.18
C CYS A 100 9.10 -2.80 1.37
N VAL A 101 9.89 -3.17 2.36
CA VAL A 101 10.08 -4.57 2.79
C VAL A 101 9.59 -4.72 4.23
N VAL A 102 8.75 -5.74 4.48
CA VAL A 102 8.15 -6.01 5.78
C VAL A 102 8.55 -7.40 6.25
N ILE A 103 9.22 -7.51 7.39
CA ILE A 103 9.50 -8.77 8.09
C ILE A 103 8.35 -9.03 9.06
N THR A 104 7.80 -10.25 9.07
CA THR A 104 6.65 -10.62 9.89
C THR A 104 7.02 -11.54 11.05
N ARG A 105 6.10 -11.69 12.04
CA ARG A 105 6.24 -12.61 13.18
C ARG A 105 7.40 -12.29 14.11
N SER A 106 7.84 -11.04 14.16
CA SER A 106 9.06 -10.64 14.91
C SER A 106 10.27 -11.54 14.57
N LEU A 107 10.36 -12.02 13.31
CA LEU A 107 11.51 -12.81 12.89
C LEU A 107 12.78 -11.93 12.95
N PRO A 108 13.93 -12.52 13.29
CA PRO A 108 15.19 -11.80 13.28
C PRO A 108 15.47 -11.26 11.86
N CYS A 109 15.92 -10.00 11.80
CA CYS A 109 16.33 -9.41 10.54
C CYS A 109 17.75 -9.89 10.22
N PRO A 110 18.00 -10.57 9.08
CA PRO A 110 19.36 -10.88 8.67
C PRO A 110 20.19 -9.60 8.48
N ASP A 111 21.43 -9.58 8.99
CA ASP A 111 22.30 -8.40 8.92
C ASP A 111 22.50 -7.90 7.49
N VAL A 112 22.68 -8.81 6.54
CA VAL A 112 22.82 -8.51 5.11
C VAL A 112 21.59 -7.77 4.56
N LEU A 113 20.39 -8.10 5.03
CA LEU A 113 19.15 -7.45 4.60
C LEU A 113 19.10 -5.98 5.09
N LEU A 114 19.48 -5.76 6.35
CA LEU A 114 19.55 -4.41 6.95
C LEU A 114 20.64 -3.56 6.29
N GLU A 115 21.80 -4.15 5.98
CA GLU A 115 22.90 -3.49 5.29
C GLU A 115 22.48 -2.98 3.92
N PHE A 116 21.86 -3.84 3.09
CA PHE A 116 21.41 -3.46 1.76
C PHE A 116 20.16 -2.54 1.79
N ALA A 117 19.29 -2.67 2.79
CA ALA A 117 18.22 -1.70 2.98
C ALA A 117 18.78 -0.28 3.17
N LYS A 118 19.83 -0.14 3.98
CA LYS A 118 20.54 1.14 4.17
C LYS A 118 21.27 1.61 2.91
N LYS A 119 21.96 0.69 2.20
CA LYS A 119 22.70 1.01 0.98
C LYS A 119 21.81 1.54 -0.14
N TYR A 120 20.64 0.92 -0.34
CA TYR A 120 19.71 1.25 -1.42
C TYR A 120 18.56 2.17 -0.98
N GLU A 121 18.59 2.64 0.26
CA GLU A 121 17.55 3.51 0.84
C GLU A 121 16.14 2.90 0.71
N VAL A 122 16.01 1.60 1.07
CA VAL A 122 14.75 0.86 1.04
C VAL A 122 14.14 0.82 2.44
N PRO A 123 12.88 1.22 2.64
CA PRO A 123 12.21 1.08 3.93
C PRO A 123 12.15 -0.38 4.36
N LEU A 124 12.57 -0.65 5.59
CA LEU A 124 12.53 -1.98 6.20
C LEU A 124 11.75 -1.92 7.50
N LEU A 125 10.66 -2.65 7.56
CA LEU A 125 9.71 -2.67 8.66
C LEU A 125 9.64 -4.07 9.28
N LEU A 126 9.27 -4.12 10.56
CA LEU A 126 9.02 -5.34 11.31
C LEU A 126 7.61 -5.31 11.89
N THR A 127 6.94 -6.46 11.93
CA THR A 127 5.68 -6.63 12.65
C THR A 127 5.65 -7.97 13.40
N ASN A 128 4.99 -8.00 14.54
CA ASN A 128 4.75 -9.22 15.32
C ASN A 128 3.63 -10.08 14.72
N GLU A 129 2.81 -9.51 13.84
CA GLU A 129 1.69 -10.20 13.21
C GLU A 129 2.13 -11.34 12.29
N SER A 130 1.24 -12.30 12.09
CA SER A 130 1.44 -13.34 11.06
C SER A 130 1.41 -12.74 9.66
N THR A 131 2.15 -13.34 8.73
CA THR A 131 2.23 -12.85 7.35
C THR A 131 0.85 -12.65 6.73
N SER A 132 -0.03 -13.64 6.85
CA SER A 132 -1.38 -13.57 6.26
C SER A 132 -2.24 -12.47 6.89
N ARG A 133 -2.16 -12.30 8.23
CA ARG A 133 -2.94 -11.27 8.92
C ARG A 133 -2.46 -9.87 8.58
N SER A 134 -1.14 -9.66 8.62
CA SER A 134 -0.55 -8.37 8.26
C SER A 134 -0.81 -8.01 6.79
N MET A 135 -0.68 -8.97 5.86
CA MET A 135 -1.00 -8.75 4.44
C MET A 135 -2.48 -8.39 4.25
N ALA A 136 -3.41 -9.09 4.91
CA ALA A 136 -4.83 -8.78 4.80
C ALA A 136 -5.15 -7.37 5.31
N ALA A 137 -4.57 -6.97 6.45
CA ALA A 137 -4.77 -5.65 7.04
C ALA A 137 -4.24 -4.54 6.11
N ILE A 138 -3.03 -4.70 5.58
CA ILE A 138 -2.43 -3.68 4.71
C ILE A 138 -3.14 -3.60 3.34
N ILE A 139 -3.61 -4.72 2.77
CA ILE A 139 -4.41 -4.70 1.54
C ILE A 139 -5.71 -3.93 1.76
N ALA A 140 -6.41 -4.17 2.88
CA ALA A 140 -7.62 -3.43 3.23
C ALA A 140 -7.34 -1.93 3.37
N TYR A 141 -6.23 -1.57 4.02
CA TYR A 141 -5.78 -0.19 4.18
C TYR A 141 -5.47 0.47 2.82
N LEU A 142 -4.67 -0.19 1.96
CA LEU A 142 -4.31 0.33 0.64
C LEU A 142 -5.51 0.45 -0.31
N ASN A 143 -6.50 -0.43 -0.19
CA ASN A 143 -7.74 -0.32 -0.96
C ASN A 143 -8.50 0.98 -0.67
N VAL A 144 -8.42 1.48 0.56
CA VAL A 144 -9.03 2.76 0.94
C VAL A 144 -8.15 3.94 0.52
N GLU A 145 -6.85 3.88 0.79
CA GLU A 145 -5.93 5.00 0.53
C GLU A 145 -5.67 5.21 -0.98
N LEU A 146 -5.59 4.12 -1.75
CA LEU A 146 -5.41 4.14 -3.20
C LEU A 146 -6.75 4.11 -3.98
N ALA A 147 -7.88 4.30 -3.29
CA ALA A 147 -9.17 4.42 -3.96
C ALA A 147 -9.25 5.72 -4.76
N GLU A 148 -9.83 5.64 -5.94
CA GLU A 148 -10.16 6.83 -6.70
C GLU A 148 -11.12 7.72 -5.90
N ARG A 149 -10.80 9.01 -5.83
CA ARG A 149 -11.60 10.00 -5.12
C ARG A 149 -12.29 10.89 -6.10
N ILE A 150 -13.62 10.96 -6.00
CA ILE A 150 -14.42 11.90 -6.77
C ILE A 150 -15.11 12.90 -5.83
N THR A 151 -15.15 14.15 -6.22
CA THR A 151 -15.95 15.16 -5.52
C THR A 151 -17.29 15.31 -6.23
N ARG A 152 -18.39 15.17 -5.48
CA ARG A 152 -19.74 15.37 -5.98
C ARG A 152 -20.44 16.42 -5.15
N HIS A 153 -21.11 17.34 -5.81
CA HIS A 153 -21.96 18.33 -5.15
C HIS A 153 -23.36 17.74 -4.96
N GLY A 154 -23.80 17.59 -3.70
CA GLY A 154 -25.06 16.96 -3.37
C GLY A 154 -25.48 17.22 -1.92
N VAL A 155 -26.65 16.72 -1.55
CA VAL A 155 -27.11 16.66 -0.15
C VAL A 155 -27.09 15.21 0.30
N PHE A 156 -26.33 14.93 1.37
CA PHE A 156 -26.25 13.60 1.96
C PHE A 156 -27.16 13.53 3.19
N VAL A 157 -28.00 12.52 3.26
CA VAL A 157 -28.88 12.26 4.41
C VAL A 157 -28.85 10.78 4.76
N GLU A 158 -29.14 10.46 6.01
CA GLU A 158 -29.38 9.10 6.47
C GLU A 158 -30.89 8.90 6.65
N VAL A 159 -31.41 7.86 6.03
CA VAL A 159 -32.85 7.50 6.07
C VAL A 159 -32.94 6.02 6.44
N TYR A 160 -33.54 5.70 7.60
CA TYR A 160 -33.68 4.34 8.12
C TYR A 160 -32.34 3.55 8.22
N GLY A 161 -31.24 4.27 8.55
CA GLY A 161 -29.92 3.65 8.65
C GLY A 161 -29.16 3.52 7.34
N GLU A 162 -29.76 3.94 6.23
CA GLU A 162 -29.12 3.93 4.90
C GLU A 162 -28.70 5.34 4.48
N GLY A 163 -27.46 5.46 3.93
CA GLY A 163 -26.93 6.71 3.41
C GLY A 163 -27.45 7.01 2.02
N VAL A 164 -28.16 8.13 1.86
CA VAL A 164 -28.72 8.59 0.57
C VAL A 164 -28.03 9.87 0.12
N LEU A 165 -27.39 9.86 -1.05
CA LEU A 165 -26.82 11.04 -1.68
C LEU A 165 -27.72 11.57 -2.79
N ILE A 166 -28.32 12.75 -2.57
CA ILE A 166 -29.21 13.42 -3.53
C ILE A 166 -28.36 14.30 -4.44
N LEU A 167 -28.26 13.95 -5.71
CA LEU A 167 -27.52 14.69 -6.74
C LEU A 167 -28.47 15.50 -7.63
N GLY A 168 -27.96 16.58 -8.20
CA GLY A 168 -28.68 17.44 -9.15
C GLY A 168 -28.09 18.85 -9.20
N ASP A 169 -28.57 19.66 -10.15
CA ASP A 169 -28.11 21.04 -10.32
C ASP A 169 -28.51 21.93 -9.15
N SER A 170 -27.88 23.11 -9.05
CA SER A 170 -28.23 24.08 -8.02
C SER A 170 -29.66 24.56 -8.20
N GLY A 171 -30.42 24.66 -7.12
CA GLY A 171 -31.79 25.19 -7.15
C GLY A 171 -32.91 24.19 -7.53
N VAL A 172 -32.59 22.89 -7.76
CA VAL A 172 -33.61 21.87 -8.13
C VAL A 172 -34.39 21.30 -6.94
N GLY A 173 -34.23 21.83 -5.73
CA GLY A 173 -34.99 21.34 -4.56
C GLY A 173 -34.36 20.19 -3.82
N LYS A 174 -33.02 19.95 -3.94
CA LYS A 174 -32.33 18.86 -3.22
C LYS A 174 -32.50 18.93 -1.70
N SER A 175 -32.34 20.14 -1.14
CA SER A 175 -32.44 20.32 0.31
C SER A 175 -33.88 20.15 0.81
N GLU A 176 -34.88 20.58 0.07
CA GLU A 176 -36.28 20.38 0.37
C GLU A 176 -36.64 18.90 0.33
N SER A 177 -36.17 18.15 -0.68
CA SER A 177 -36.34 16.71 -0.78
C SER A 177 -35.69 15.96 0.38
N ALA A 178 -34.50 16.39 0.79
CA ALA A 178 -33.80 15.81 1.92
C ALA A 178 -34.58 15.99 3.25
N VAL A 179 -35.09 17.20 3.48
CA VAL A 179 -35.91 17.50 4.67
C VAL A 179 -37.18 16.66 4.68
N GLU A 180 -37.83 16.47 3.54
CA GLU A 180 -39.05 15.67 3.45
C GLU A 180 -38.79 14.17 3.71
N LEU A 181 -37.63 13.64 3.24
CA LEU A 181 -37.23 12.25 3.50
C LEU A 181 -36.97 11.98 4.99
N ILE A 182 -36.38 12.96 5.72
CA ILE A 182 -36.07 12.81 7.16
C ILE A 182 -37.34 12.93 8.03
N LYS A 183 -38.38 13.67 7.57
CA LYS A 183 -39.62 13.88 8.31
C LYS A 183 -40.57 12.68 8.30
N ARG A 184 -40.37 11.73 7.43
CA ARG A 184 -41.19 10.52 7.30
C ARG A 184 -40.61 9.37 8.12
#